data_de1a87bf1468988073738ea01ad5be86
#
_entry.id   de1a87bf1468988073738ea01ad5be86
#
_cell.length_a   1.000
_cell.length_b   1.000
_cell.length_c   1.000
_cell.angle_alpha   90.00
_cell.angle_beta   90.00
_cell.angle_gamma   90.00
#
_symmetry.space_group_name_H-M   'P 1'
#
loop_
_entity.id
_entity.type
_entity.pdbx_description
1 polymer ?
#
loop_
_entity_poly.entity_id
_entity_poly.type
_entity_poly.pdbx_seq_one_letter_code
_entity_poly.pdbx_strand_id
1 'polypeptide(L)'
;MLFRNKKPDDMHAGKWNGLGGKLEPGETPEECARREIEEESGLKVTALKWKGLITFPQFSKQEDWYTFIFLAATADGDLIDSPEGDLHWIANDHLLSLNLWEGDRIFIPWLDQPGYFSAKFIYQDGKLLDHQVIFYP
;
A
#
# COMPACT_ATOMS: atom_id res chain seq x y z
N MET A 1 0.40 7.56 6.15
CA MET A 1 0.02 6.21 6.59
C MET A 1 -1.34 6.23 7.28
N LEU A 2 -2.06 5.17 7.17
CA LEU A 2 -3.40 4.98 7.72
C LEU A 2 -3.37 3.89 8.79
N PHE A 3 -3.80 4.21 10.00
CA PHE A 3 -3.98 3.22 11.06
C PHE A 3 -5.41 2.67 11.00
N ARG A 4 -5.55 1.37 10.77
CA ARG A 4 -6.84 0.71 10.55
C ARG A 4 -7.52 0.41 11.87
N ASN A 5 -8.41 1.30 12.30
CA ASN A 5 -9.06 1.19 13.63
C ASN A 5 -10.57 1.47 13.61
N LYS A 6 -11.20 1.65 12.43
CA LYS A 6 -12.62 2.04 12.34
C LYS A 6 -13.58 0.93 11.93
N LYS A 7 -13.06 -0.20 11.42
CA LYS A 7 -13.87 -1.34 10.98
C LYS A 7 -13.47 -2.59 11.76
N PRO A 8 -14.34 -3.13 12.64
CA PRO A 8 -13.96 -4.26 13.52
C PRO A 8 -13.66 -5.56 12.76
N ASP A 9 -14.29 -5.78 11.58
CA ASP A 9 -14.08 -6.99 10.77
C ASP A 9 -13.00 -6.83 9.72
N ASP A 10 -12.23 -5.74 9.78
CA ASP A 10 -11.14 -5.46 8.84
C ASP A 10 -9.95 -6.40 9.14
N MET A 11 -9.51 -7.16 8.14
CA MET A 11 -8.34 -8.04 8.29
C MET A 11 -7.06 -7.26 8.59
N HIS A 12 -7.03 -5.97 8.28
CA HIS A 12 -5.90 -5.09 8.58
C HIS A 12 -6.05 -4.35 9.92
N ALA A 13 -7.07 -4.68 10.73
CA ALA A 13 -7.32 -3.99 12.00
C ALA A 13 -6.08 -3.99 12.90
N GLY A 14 -5.73 -2.82 13.45
CA GLY A 14 -4.55 -2.63 14.27
C GLY A 14 -3.25 -2.47 13.49
N LYS A 15 -3.30 -2.51 12.15
CA LYS A 15 -2.13 -2.33 11.29
C LYS A 15 -2.08 -0.93 10.69
N TRP A 16 -0.87 -0.49 10.37
CA TRP A 16 -0.63 0.70 9.56
C TRP A 16 -0.45 0.31 8.11
N ASN A 17 -1.16 0.97 7.21
CA ASN A 17 -1.09 0.69 5.78
C ASN A 17 -0.80 1.97 5.00
N GLY A 18 -0.21 1.80 3.81
CA GLY A 18 -0.28 2.83 2.78
C GLY A 18 -1.71 2.97 2.27
N LEU A 19 -1.98 4.05 1.56
CA LEU A 19 -3.30 4.31 0.99
C LEU A 19 -3.47 3.51 -0.31
N GLY A 20 -4.69 3.06 -0.57
CA GLY A 20 -4.99 2.32 -1.80
C GLY A 20 -6.29 1.56 -1.69
N GLY A 21 -6.64 0.90 -2.78
CA GLY A 21 -7.85 0.11 -2.87
C GLY A 21 -7.91 -0.68 -4.16
N LYS A 22 -9.09 -1.18 -4.49
CA LYS A 22 -9.31 -2.02 -5.67
C LYS A 22 -9.58 -1.17 -6.90
N LEU A 23 -9.05 -1.63 -8.05
CA LEU A 23 -9.40 -1.03 -9.34
C LEU A 23 -10.88 -1.17 -9.61
N GLU A 24 -11.49 -0.09 -10.09
CA GLU A 24 -12.85 -0.12 -10.63
C GLU A 24 -12.79 -0.45 -12.12
N PRO A 25 -13.89 -0.98 -12.70
CA PRO A 25 -13.92 -1.26 -14.13
C PRO A 25 -13.54 -0.03 -14.97
N GLY A 26 -12.62 -0.22 -15.90
CA GLY A 26 -12.15 0.84 -16.78
C GLY A 26 -11.04 1.71 -16.26
N GLU A 27 -10.62 1.54 -15.01
CA GLU A 27 -9.51 2.31 -14.45
C GLU A 27 -8.15 1.72 -14.82
N THR A 28 -7.17 2.60 -15.04
CA THR A 28 -5.76 2.21 -14.97
C THR A 28 -5.31 2.12 -13.51
N PRO A 29 -4.19 1.44 -13.22
CA PRO A 29 -3.62 1.46 -11.86
C PRO A 29 -3.35 2.88 -11.35
N GLU A 30 -2.91 3.79 -12.21
CA GLU A 30 -2.66 5.19 -11.84
C GLU A 30 -3.95 5.93 -11.47
N GLU A 31 -5.00 5.74 -12.27
CA GLU A 31 -6.31 6.33 -11.97
C GLU A 31 -6.87 5.82 -10.65
N CYS A 32 -6.75 4.52 -10.40
CA CYS A 32 -7.15 3.92 -9.14
C CYS A 32 -6.37 4.51 -7.96
N ALA A 33 -5.06 4.61 -8.07
CA ALA A 33 -4.22 5.15 -7.00
C ALA A 33 -4.61 6.59 -6.67
N ARG A 34 -4.82 7.44 -7.69
CA ARG A 34 -5.23 8.83 -7.49
C ARG A 34 -6.59 8.92 -6.81
N ARG A 35 -7.55 8.15 -7.28
CA ARG A 35 -8.92 8.14 -6.72
C ARG A 35 -8.91 7.67 -5.26
N GLU A 36 -8.26 6.56 -4.97
CA GLU A 36 -8.22 6.00 -3.61
C GLU A 36 -7.51 6.92 -2.63
N ILE A 37 -6.41 7.54 -3.03
CA ILE A 37 -5.70 8.50 -2.18
C ILE A 37 -6.60 9.70 -1.86
N GLU A 38 -7.29 10.24 -2.86
CA GLU A 38 -8.19 11.37 -2.64
C GLU A 38 -9.38 10.99 -1.75
N GLU A 39 -10.00 9.84 -1.99
CA GLU A 39 -11.13 9.37 -1.19
C GLU A 39 -10.74 9.11 0.28
N GLU A 40 -9.58 8.51 0.49
CA GLU A 40 -9.16 8.13 1.84
C GLU A 40 -8.52 9.28 2.61
N SER A 41 -7.88 10.22 1.94
CA SER A 41 -7.08 11.25 2.62
C SER A 41 -7.47 12.68 2.32
N GLY A 42 -8.22 12.93 1.25
CA GLY A 42 -8.50 14.28 0.77
C GLY A 42 -7.38 14.91 -0.04
N LEU A 43 -6.24 14.23 -0.16
CA LEU A 43 -5.09 14.76 -0.89
C LEU A 43 -5.22 14.49 -2.39
N LYS A 44 -4.85 15.49 -3.19
CA LYS A 44 -4.77 15.37 -4.65
C LYS A 44 -3.32 15.13 -5.05
N VAL A 45 -3.07 13.97 -5.63
CA VAL A 45 -1.72 13.60 -6.06
C VAL A 45 -1.35 14.34 -7.33
N THR A 46 -0.21 15.04 -7.32
CA THR A 46 0.30 15.79 -8.46
C THR A 46 1.37 15.03 -9.24
N ALA A 47 2.06 14.09 -8.60
CA ALA A 47 3.06 13.26 -9.26
C ALA A 47 3.04 11.84 -8.68
N LEU A 48 2.90 10.85 -9.56
CA LEU A 48 2.98 9.43 -9.23
C LEU A 48 4.19 8.82 -9.92
N LYS A 49 4.92 7.99 -9.18
CA LYS A 49 6.01 7.19 -9.73
C LYS A 49 5.70 5.73 -9.49
N TRP A 50 5.65 4.93 -10.56
CA TRP A 50 5.46 3.49 -10.42
C TRP A 50 6.73 2.86 -9.85
N LYS A 51 6.55 2.07 -8.80
CA LYS A 51 7.66 1.38 -8.14
C LYS A 51 7.63 -0.13 -8.37
N GLY A 52 6.48 -0.73 -8.59
CA GLY A 52 6.46 -2.13 -8.88
C GLY A 52 5.11 -2.81 -8.72
N LEU A 53 5.14 -4.12 -8.90
CA LEU A 53 4.00 -5.02 -8.77
C LEU A 53 4.34 -6.10 -7.75
N ILE A 54 3.43 -6.33 -6.81
CA ILE A 54 3.52 -7.43 -5.87
C ILE A 54 2.34 -8.36 -6.07
N THR A 55 2.60 -9.65 -6.22
CA THR A 55 1.55 -10.66 -6.24
C THR A 55 1.49 -11.36 -4.90
N PHE A 56 0.25 -11.59 -4.43
CA PHE A 56 -0.03 -12.29 -3.18
C PHE A 56 -0.90 -13.49 -3.50
N PRO A 57 -0.30 -14.68 -3.78
CA PRO A 57 -1.10 -15.86 -4.10
C PRO A 57 -1.99 -16.27 -2.93
N GLN A 58 -3.28 -16.47 -3.23
CA GLN A 58 -4.29 -16.93 -2.26
C GLN A 58 -4.30 -16.14 -0.95
N PHE A 59 -4.11 -14.84 -1.04
CA PHE A 59 -3.95 -13.98 0.12
C PHE A 59 -5.21 -13.92 0.99
N SER A 60 -6.39 -13.82 0.35
CA SER A 60 -7.67 -13.71 1.04
C SER A 60 -8.73 -14.47 0.26
N LYS A 61 -9.55 -15.28 0.95
CA LYS A 61 -10.66 -16.05 0.35
C LYS A 61 -10.21 -16.90 -0.84
N GLN A 62 -8.99 -17.43 -0.79
CA GLN A 62 -8.38 -18.23 -1.86
C GLN A 62 -8.25 -17.47 -3.19
N GLU A 63 -8.19 -16.13 -3.13
CA GLU A 63 -8.01 -15.28 -4.28
C GLU A 63 -6.58 -14.75 -4.35
N ASP A 64 -6.05 -14.64 -5.56
CA ASP A 64 -4.77 -14.02 -5.82
C ASP A 64 -4.95 -12.50 -5.86
N TRP A 65 -4.06 -11.78 -5.19
CA TRP A 65 -4.05 -10.32 -5.21
C TRP A 65 -2.86 -9.82 -6.01
N TYR A 66 -3.12 -8.83 -6.85
CA TYR A 66 -2.09 -8.13 -7.63
C TYR A 66 -2.10 -6.67 -7.20
N THR A 67 -1.02 -6.24 -6.57
CA THR A 67 -0.92 -4.90 -6.00
C THR A 67 0.11 -4.07 -6.75
N PHE A 68 -0.36 -2.99 -7.36
CA PHE A 68 0.49 -2.01 -8.04
C PHE A 68 0.98 -1.01 -7.01
N ILE A 69 2.30 -0.84 -6.89
CA ILE A 69 2.90 0.03 -5.89
C ILE A 69 3.38 1.31 -6.54
N PHE A 70 2.88 2.43 -6.02
CA PHE A 70 3.26 3.77 -6.47
C PHE A 70 3.83 4.58 -5.32
N LEU A 71 4.75 5.48 -5.66
CA LEU A 71 5.21 6.52 -4.77
C LEU A 71 4.57 7.83 -5.20
N ALA A 72 3.78 8.44 -4.33
CA ALA A 72 3.22 9.78 -4.56
C ALA A 72 4.27 10.79 -4.12
N ALA A 73 5.00 11.34 -5.08
CA ALA A 73 6.10 12.25 -4.77
C ALA A 73 5.62 13.59 -4.24
N THR A 74 4.47 14.07 -4.75
CA THR A 74 3.84 15.31 -4.30
C THR A 74 2.33 15.14 -4.25
N ALA A 75 1.71 15.81 -3.29
CA ALA A 75 0.28 15.84 -3.15
C ALA A 75 -0.14 17.18 -2.52
N ASP A 76 -1.28 17.72 -2.95
CA ASP A 76 -1.82 18.97 -2.45
C ASP A 76 -3.10 18.72 -1.64
N GLY A 77 -3.35 19.59 -0.65
CA GLY A 77 -4.55 19.56 0.16
C GLY A 77 -4.26 19.23 1.61
N ASP A 78 -5.34 19.15 2.38
CA ASP A 78 -5.29 18.83 3.80
C ASP A 78 -5.89 17.45 4.05
N LEU A 79 -5.40 16.76 5.06
CA LEU A 79 -5.94 15.46 5.46
C LEU A 79 -7.38 15.61 5.96
N ILE A 80 -8.25 14.70 5.51
CA ILE A 80 -9.63 14.60 5.99
C ILE A 80 -9.73 13.56 7.11
N ASP A 81 -10.89 13.50 7.77
CA ASP A 81 -11.22 12.41 8.67
C ASP A 81 -11.59 11.18 7.83
N SER A 82 -10.67 10.24 7.72
CA SER A 82 -10.86 9.08 6.84
C SER A 82 -11.85 8.09 7.43
N PRO A 83 -12.77 7.55 6.60
CA PRO A 83 -13.69 6.49 7.05
C PRO A 83 -12.98 5.15 7.32
N GLU A 84 -11.76 4.98 6.84
CA GLU A 84 -10.99 3.73 6.96
C GLU A 84 -10.15 3.66 8.24
N GLY A 85 -9.80 4.80 8.85
CA GLY A 85 -8.96 4.84 10.03
C GLY A 85 -8.37 6.22 10.29
N ASP A 86 -7.34 6.27 11.10
CA ASP A 86 -6.64 7.51 11.45
C ASP A 86 -5.45 7.74 10.52
N LEU A 87 -5.39 8.92 9.91
CA LEU A 87 -4.31 9.34 9.02
C LEU A 87 -3.24 10.09 9.79
N HIS A 88 -1.99 9.75 9.53
CA HIS A 88 -0.85 10.44 10.12
C HIS A 88 0.28 10.58 9.10
N TRP A 89 0.92 11.75 9.11
CA TRP A 89 2.20 11.93 8.45
C TRP A 89 3.27 11.24 9.28
N ILE A 90 4.00 10.31 8.69
CA ILE A 90 5.05 9.55 9.37
C ILE A 90 6.38 9.87 8.68
N ALA A 91 7.38 10.27 9.45
CA ALA A 91 8.72 10.47 8.91
C ALA A 91 9.25 9.16 8.32
N ASN A 92 9.96 9.25 7.19
CA ASN A 92 10.41 8.06 6.47
C ASN A 92 11.27 7.13 7.34
N ASP A 93 12.10 7.69 8.22
CA ASP A 93 12.95 6.92 9.13
C ASP A 93 12.17 6.25 10.28
N HIS A 94 10.90 6.58 10.46
CA HIS A 94 10.04 5.98 11.48
C HIS A 94 9.05 4.94 10.92
N LEU A 95 8.97 4.79 9.60
CA LEU A 95 7.99 3.89 8.98
C LEU A 95 8.12 2.44 9.46
N LEU A 96 9.35 1.94 9.55
CA LEU A 96 9.59 0.55 9.93
C LEU A 96 9.36 0.27 11.42
N SER A 97 9.14 1.31 12.24
CA SER A 97 8.80 1.15 13.65
C SER A 97 7.29 0.92 13.88
N LEU A 98 6.48 1.12 12.85
CA LEU A 98 5.03 0.94 12.94
C LEU A 98 4.65 -0.54 12.94
N ASN A 99 3.45 -0.86 13.42
CA ASN A 99 2.89 -2.20 13.32
C ASN A 99 2.43 -2.47 11.88
N LEU A 100 3.34 -2.97 11.08
CA LEU A 100 3.11 -3.26 9.65
C LEU A 100 2.89 -4.74 9.42
N TRP A 101 2.33 -5.08 8.25
CA TRP A 101 2.42 -6.43 7.73
C TRP A 101 3.91 -6.76 7.49
N GLU A 102 4.29 -8.02 7.67
CA GLU A 102 5.70 -8.44 7.56
C GLU A 102 6.29 -8.10 6.19
N GLY A 103 5.52 -8.30 5.11
CA GLY A 103 5.96 -7.99 3.75
C GLY A 103 6.18 -6.49 3.52
N ASP A 104 5.41 -5.64 4.17
CA ASP A 104 5.57 -4.20 4.04
C ASP A 104 6.93 -3.75 4.59
N ARG A 105 7.41 -4.37 5.67
CA ARG A 105 8.76 -4.11 6.19
C ARG A 105 9.84 -4.44 5.18
N ILE A 106 9.57 -5.38 4.30
CA ILE A 106 10.53 -5.83 3.28
C ILE A 106 10.51 -4.88 2.08
N PHE A 107 9.32 -4.54 1.54
CA PHE A 107 9.29 -3.76 0.30
C PHE A 107 9.39 -2.24 0.51
N ILE A 108 9.00 -1.69 1.66
CA ILE A 108 9.11 -0.24 1.90
C ILE A 108 10.52 0.30 1.62
N PRO A 109 11.61 -0.36 2.06
CA PRO A 109 12.95 0.08 1.71
C PRO A 109 13.25 0.10 0.21
N TRP A 110 12.57 -0.74 -0.58
CA TRP A 110 12.77 -0.78 -2.04
C TRP A 110 12.25 0.48 -2.73
N LEU A 111 11.36 1.23 -2.08
CA LEU A 111 10.79 2.45 -2.66
C LEU A 111 11.82 3.55 -2.85
N ASP A 112 12.90 3.53 -2.08
CA ASP A 112 14.00 4.50 -2.17
C ASP A 112 15.03 4.14 -3.25
N GLN A 113 14.94 2.94 -3.82
CA GLN A 113 15.86 2.48 -4.85
C GLN A 113 15.43 3.02 -6.24
N PRO A 114 16.38 3.26 -7.15
CA PRO A 114 16.00 3.58 -8.52
C PRO A 114 15.38 2.38 -9.22
N GLY A 115 14.61 2.64 -10.30
CA GLY A 115 13.97 1.58 -11.06
C GLY A 115 12.70 1.07 -10.41
N TYR A 116 12.35 -0.16 -10.75
CA TYR A 116 11.12 -0.80 -10.28
C TYR A 116 11.33 -2.30 -10.04
N PHE A 117 10.34 -2.96 -9.43
CA PHE A 117 10.45 -4.36 -9.05
C PHE A 117 9.18 -5.15 -9.38
N SER A 118 9.36 -6.46 -9.47
CA SER A 118 8.27 -7.42 -9.52
C SER A 118 8.51 -8.43 -8.40
N ALA A 119 7.53 -8.61 -7.53
CA ALA A 119 7.71 -9.45 -6.34
C ALA A 119 6.50 -10.36 -6.11
N LYS A 120 6.74 -11.41 -5.34
CA LYS A 120 5.71 -12.31 -4.85
C LYS A 120 5.89 -12.49 -3.36
N PHE A 121 4.82 -12.29 -2.59
CA PHE A 121 4.80 -12.52 -1.14
C PHE A 121 3.78 -13.60 -0.83
N ILE A 122 4.20 -14.65 -0.15
CA ILE A 122 3.34 -15.77 0.21
C ILE A 122 3.00 -15.68 1.69
N TYR A 123 1.73 -15.50 1.98
CA TYR A 123 1.18 -15.45 3.33
C TYR A 123 0.33 -16.67 3.62
N GLN A 124 0.34 -17.10 4.89
CA GLN A 124 -0.60 -18.09 5.40
C GLN A 124 -0.98 -17.69 6.84
N ASP A 125 -2.29 -17.59 7.09
CA ASP A 125 -2.83 -17.24 8.40
C ASP A 125 -2.22 -15.93 8.97
N GLY A 126 -2.05 -14.93 8.10
CA GLY A 126 -1.51 -13.63 8.47
C GLY A 126 -0.02 -13.56 8.63
N LYS A 127 0.70 -14.65 8.38
CA LYS A 127 2.17 -14.71 8.50
C LYS A 127 2.83 -14.87 7.16
N LEU A 128 3.92 -14.12 6.95
CA LEU A 128 4.73 -14.24 5.75
C LEU A 128 5.56 -15.51 5.79
N LEU A 129 5.37 -16.40 4.80
CA LEU A 129 6.11 -17.64 4.68
C LEU A 129 7.36 -17.48 3.83
N ASP A 130 7.25 -16.74 2.72
CA ASP A 130 8.36 -16.58 1.76
C ASP A 130 8.09 -15.39 0.85
N HIS A 131 9.15 -14.90 0.19
CA HIS A 131 9.02 -13.88 -0.83
C HIS A 131 10.11 -14.04 -1.90
N GLN A 132 9.83 -13.51 -3.08
CA GLN A 132 10.76 -13.45 -4.21
C GLN A 132 10.65 -12.08 -4.84
N VAL A 133 11.77 -11.57 -5.37
CA VAL A 133 11.78 -10.26 -6.03
C VAL A 133 12.76 -10.23 -7.19
N ILE A 134 12.39 -9.52 -8.24
CA ILE A 134 13.27 -9.18 -9.37
C ILE A 134 13.29 -7.66 -9.48
N PHE A 135 14.47 -7.08 -9.47
CA PHE A 135 14.65 -5.63 -9.65
C PHE A 135 15.02 -5.32 -11.09
N TYR A 136 14.43 -4.26 -11.60
CA TYR A 136 14.65 -3.74 -12.97
C TYR A 136 15.21 -2.33 -12.89
N PRO A 137 16.13 -1.98 -13.83
CA PRO A 137 16.68 -0.62 -13.90
C PRO A 137 15.66 0.43 -14.32
#